data_1f9d1f2884b4366e6d4e3bd26de8cbe9
#
_entry.id   1f9d1f2884b4366e6d4e3bd26de8cbe9
#
_cell.length_a   1.000
_cell.length_b   1.000
_cell.length_c   1.000
_cell.angle_alpha   90.00
_cell.angle_beta   90.00
_cell.angle_gamma   90.00
#
_symmetry.space_group_name_H-M   'P 1'
#
loop_
_entity.id
_entity.type
_entity.pdbx_description
1 polymer ?
#
loop_
_entity_poly.entity_id
_entity_poly.type
_entity_poly.pdbx_seq_one_letter_code
_entity_poly.pdbx_strand_id
1 'polypeptide(L)'
;MLAPWRGPERAAHPFYAVLALGFALTACHSAGPYGFSRDYSPLSDEKAAARGAKEYDPVMIERDPATWKGQTLSIFGVVKQRGQAAGGMAYLSLSVRTLATRNLCDAMDEDSCRVTVSDHEFAVIHASVKLQSADDIGKDSLAPGSLVRVIGKLTDDVDRTDGLPVLQASYYRHWPRNYFVTMADRDNMRL
;
A
#
# COMPACT_ATOMS: atom_id res chain seq x y z
N MET A 1 -57.34 42.92 -63.36
CA MET A 1 -56.31 41.83 -63.18
C MET A 1 -55.45 42.26 -62.03
N LEU A 2 -55.70 41.67 -60.85
CA LEU A 2 -54.97 42.00 -59.60
C LEU A 2 -54.04 40.81 -59.34
N ALA A 3 -52.72 41.10 -59.26
CA ALA A 3 -51.72 40.11 -58.93
C ALA A 3 -51.71 39.87 -57.38
N PRO A 4 -51.53 38.64 -56.95
CA PRO A 4 -51.47 38.31 -55.52
C PRO A 4 -50.14 38.72 -54.92
N TRP A 5 -50.19 39.36 -53.80
CA TRP A 5 -49.09 39.76 -52.92
C TRP A 5 -48.50 38.53 -52.21
N ARG A 6 -47.27 38.22 -52.44
CA ARG A 6 -46.53 37.17 -51.67
C ARG A 6 -45.86 37.81 -50.45
N GLY A 7 -46.35 37.43 -49.28
CA GLY A 7 -45.72 37.83 -48.01
C GLY A 7 -44.34 37.15 -47.83
N PRO A 8 -43.49 37.76 -47.01
CA PRO A 8 -42.11 37.23 -46.80
C PRO A 8 -42.13 35.95 -45.96
N GLU A 9 -41.49 34.93 -46.49
CA GLU A 9 -41.21 33.68 -45.75
C GLU A 9 -40.31 33.97 -44.54
N ARG A 10 -40.80 33.67 -43.36
CA ARG A 10 -40.01 33.70 -42.13
C ARG A 10 -39.05 32.54 -42.15
N ALA A 11 -37.78 32.82 -42.36
CA ALA A 11 -36.72 31.88 -42.15
C ALA A 11 -36.69 31.44 -40.66
N ALA A 12 -37.05 30.20 -40.43
CA ALA A 12 -36.90 29.58 -39.13
C ALA A 12 -35.39 29.32 -38.88
N HIS A 13 -34.80 30.09 -37.97
CA HIS A 13 -33.44 29.79 -37.48
C HIS A 13 -33.52 28.55 -36.63
N PRO A 14 -32.78 27.47 -36.96
CA PRO A 14 -32.64 26.36 -36.04
C PRO A 14 -31.80 26.83 -34.86
N PHE A 15 -32.43 26.95 -33.70
CA PHE A 15 -31.72 27.03 -32.43
C PHE A 15 -30.95 25.73 -32.25
N TYR A 16 -29.66 25.75 -32.56
CA TYR A 16 -28.76 24.74 -32.11
C TYR A 16 -28.61 24.89 -30.60
N ALA A 17 -29.42 24.14 -29.87
CA ALA A 17 -29.19 23.86 -28.48
C ALA A 17 -27.88 23.07 -28.38
N VAL A 18 -26.76 23.76 -28.21
CA VAL A 18 -25.49 23.20 -27.83
C VAL A 18 -25.67 22.69 -26.40
N LEU A 19 -26.08 21.44 -26.31
CA LEU A 19 -26.11 20.71 -25.08
C LEU A 19 -24.62 20.50 -24.69
N ALA A 20 -24.07 21.48 -23.95
CA ALA A 20 -22.79 21.34 -23.31
C ALA A 20 -22.90 20.21 -22.27
N LEU A 21 -22.67 18.99 -22.72
CA LEU A 21 -22.52 17.83 -21.87
C LEU A 21 -21.21 18.06 -21.11
N GLY A 22 -21.30 18.75 -19.98
CA GLY A 22 -20.22 18.84 -19.02
C GLY A 22 -19.90 17.43 -18.53
N PHE A 23 -18.93 16.80 -19.18
CA PHE A 23 -18.24 15.66 -18.58
C PHE A 23 -17.59 16.18 -17.30
N ALA A 24 -18.31 16.06 -16.20
CA ALA A 24 -17.70 16.05 -14.89
C ALA A 24 -16.75 14.83 -14.89
N LEU A 25 -15.51 15.07 -15.27
CA LEU A 25 -14.41 14.19 -14.98
C LEU A 25 -14.32 14.17 -13.44
N THR A 26 -15.12 13.30 -12.81
CA THR A 26 -14.82 12.84 -11.48
C THR A 26 -13.47 12.16 -11.63
N ALA A 27 -12.40 12.91 -11.40
CA ALA A 27 -11.09 12.36 -11.22
C ALA A 27 -11.25 11.37 -10.05
N CYS A 28 -11.36 10.08 -10.39
CA CYS A 28 -11.19 9.04 -9.39
C CYS A 28 -9.76 9.23 -8.88
N HIS A 29 -9.61 9.95 -7.78
CA HIS A 29 -8.35 10.06 -7.07
C HIS A 29 -8.00 8.64 -6.65
N SER A 30 -7.13 8.02 -7.44
CA SER A 30 -6.62 6.70 -7.10
C SER A 30 -5.76 6.89 -5.85
N ALA A 31 -5.99 6.08 -4.84
CA ALA A 31 -5.18 6.09 -3.62
C ALA A 31 -3.68 5.85 -3.90
N GLY A 32 -3.33 5.59 -5.14
CA GLY A 32 -1.98 5.31 -5.58
C GLY A 32 -1.38 4.08 -4.90
N PRO A 33 -0.08 3.84 -5.08
CA PRO A 33 0.59 2.69 -4.47
C PRO A 33 0.65 2.77 -2.94
N TYR A 34 0.48 3.94 -2.35
CA TYR A 34 0.64 4.16 -0.90
C TYR A 34 -0.67 4.04 -0.10
N GLY A 35 -1.82 3.98 -0.74
CA GLY A 35 -3.10 3.64 -0.11
C GLY A 35 -3.68 4.71 0.79
N PHE A 36 -4.15 5.80 0.21
CA PHE A 36 -4.73 6.96 0.90
C PHE A 36 -6.22 6.83 1.24
N SER A 37 -6.78 5.65 1.36
CA SER A 37 -8.16 5.47 1.79
C SER A 37 -8.29 5.44 3.32
N ARG A 38 -9.50 5.69 3.85
CA ARG A 38 -9.78 5.60 5.29
C ARG A 38 -9.57 4.22 5.86
N ASP A 39 -9.83 3.20 5.06
CA ASP A 39 -9.55 1.83 5.41
C ASP A 39 -8.39 1.32 4.55
N TYR A 40 -7.58 0.43 5.11
CA TYR A 40 -6.49 -0.18 4.36
C TYR A 40 -7.04 -0.92 3.13
N SER A 41 -6.61 -0.51 1.95
CA SER A 41 -7.00 -1.13 0.69
C SER A 41 -5.81 -1.83 0.04
N PRO A 42 -5.73 -3.17 0.12
CA PRO A 42 -4.67 -3.92 -0.54
C PRO A 42 -4.84 -3.87 -2.06
N LEU A 43 -3.71 -3.77 -2.77
CA LEU A 43 -3.65 -3.83 -4.22
C LEU A 43 -4.10 -5.22 -4.73
N SER A 44 -4.48 -5.32 -6.01
CA SER A 44 -4.91 -6.59 -6.62
C SER A 44 -3.87 -7.70 -6.46
N ASP A 45 -2.61 -7.39 -6.76
CA ASP A 45 -1.50 -8.35 -6.67
C ASP A 45 -1.18 -8.70 -5.21
N GLU A 46 -1.32 -7.74 -4.33
CA GLU A 46 -1.19 -7.95 -2.89
C GLU A 46 -2.27 -8.90 -2.36
N LYS A 47 -3.54 -8.71 -2.76
CA LYS A 47 -4.64 -9.63 -2.42
C LYS A 47 -4.36 -11.04 -2.96
N ALA A 48 -3.84 -11.14 -4.16
CA ALA A 48 -3.49 -12.41 -4.77
C ALA A 48 -2.37 -13.12 -3.99
N ALA A 49 -1.30 -12.39 -3.65
CA ALA A 49 -0.17 -12.92 -2.89
C ALA A 49 -0.55 -13.31 -1.46
N ALA A 50 -1.45 -12.56 -0.83
CA ALA A 50 -1.93 -12.82 0.54
C ALA A 50 -2.93 -13.98 0.64
N ARG A 51 -3.35 -14.56 -0.48
CA ARG A 51 -4.34 -15.65 -0.46
C ARG A 51 -3.79 -16.88 0.29
N GLY A 52 -4.41 -17.20 1.42
CA GLY A 52 -3.99 -18.31 2.28
C GLY A 52 -2.75 -18.01 3.14
N ALA A 53 -2.22 -16.80 3.09
CA ALA A 53 -1.17 -16.39 4.01
C ALA A 53 -1.74 -16.24 5.43
N LYS A 54 -0.97 -16.68 6.42
CA LYS A 54 -1.27 -16.45 7.84
C LYS A 54 -0.64 -15.14 8.29
N GLU A 55 -1.28 -14.46 9.21
CA GLU A 55 -0.64 -13.36 9.91
C GLU A 55 0.47 -13.91 10.81
N TYR A 56 1.55 -13.15 10.92
CA TYR A 56 2.68 -13.52 11.74
C TYR A 56 2.33 -13.44 13.23
N ASP A 57 2.49 -14.55 13.93
CA ASP A 57 2.32 -14.64 15.37
C ASP A 57 3.64 -15.13 15.99
N PRO A 58 4.45 -14.24 16.61
CA PRO A 58 5.75 -14.60 17.16
C PRO A 58 5.64 -15.61 18.29
N VAL A 59 4.61 -15.53 19.11
CA VAL A 59 4.41 -16.44 20.25
C VAL A 59 4.11 -17.86 19.76
N MET A 60 3.26 -17.98 18.75
CA MET A 60 2.93 -19.30 18.20
C MET A 60 4.09 -19.91 17.40
N ILE A 61 4.89 -19.09 16.71
CA ILE A 61 6.08 -19.56 15.99
C ILE A 61 7.12 -20.06 16.98
N GLU A 62 7.32 -19.38 18.09
CA GLU A 62 8.26 -19.82 19.13
C GLU A 62 7.81 -21.14 19.80
N ARG A 63 6.51 -21.28 20.05
CA ARG A 63 5.94 -22.48 20.69
C ARG A 63 5.94 -23.71 19.80
N ASP A 64 5.65 -23.54 18.52
CA ASP A 64 5.50 -24.63 17.56
C ASP A 64 6.13 -24.26 16.20
N PRO A 65 7.45 -24.10 16.13
CA PRO A 65 8.12 -23.71 14.91
C PRO A 65 7.90 -24.69 13.75
N ALA A 66 7.71 -25.97 14.05
CA ALA A 66 7.50 -27.00 13.04
C ALA A 66 6.20 -26.77 12.23
N THR A 67 5.13 -26.37 12.88
CA THR A 67 3.86 -26.06 12.20
C THR A 67 3.93 -24.79 11.34
N TRP A 68 4.80 -23.86 11.67
CA TRP A 68 4.97 -22.61 10.93
C TRP A 68 5.98 -22.69 9.80
N LYS A 69 6.85 -23.69 9.84
CA LYS A 69 7.85 -23.96 8.81
C LYS A 69 7.18 -24.13 7.44
N GLY A 70 7.69 -23.43 6.43
CA GLY A 70 7.16 -23.47 5.07
C GLY A 70 5.78 -22.83 4.87
N GLN A 71 5.14 -22.30 5.93
CA GLN A 71 3.90 -21.56 5.80
C GLN A 71 4.15 -20.22 5.09
N THR A 72 3.15 -19.80 4.33
CA THR A 72 3.14 -18.44 3.76
C THR A 72 2.63 -17.49 4.83
N LEU A 73 3.42 -16.48 5.15
CA LEU A 73 3.11 -15.45 6.14
C LEU A 73 2.92 -14.11 5.48
N SER A 74 2.12 -13.26 6.11
CA SER A 74 1.93 -11.85 5.77
C SER A 74 2.33 -11.01 6.98
N ILE A 75 3.29 -10.11 6.78
CA ILE A 75 3.92 -9.33 7.84
C ILE A 75 3.92 -7.86 7.45
N PHE A 76 3.49 -7.00 8.36
CA PHE A 76 3.81 -5.57 8.30
C PHE A 76 5.03 -5.32 9.19
N GLY A 77 6.01 -4.61 8.67
CA GLY A 77 7.23 -4.31 9.43
C GLY A 77 7.87 -3.00 9.03
N VAL A 78 8.39 -2.28 10.02
CA VAL A 78 9.25 -1.12 9.79
C VAL A 78 10.68 -1.62 9.60
N VAL A 79 11.30 -1.21 8.52
CA VAL A 79 12.69 -1.58 8.20
C VAL A 79 13.63 -0.97 9.24
N LYS A 80 14.34 -1.81 9.97
CA LYS A 80 15.42 -1.40 10.91
C LYS A 80 16.76 -1.29 10.18
N GLN A 81 17.04 -2.28 9.34
CA GLN A 81 18.28 -2.35 8.57
C GLN A 81 18.01 -2.93 7.19
N ARG A 82 18.79 -2.51 6.23
CA ARG A 82 18.83 -3.06 4.88
C ARG A 82 20.26 -3.45 4.53
N GLY A 83 20.45 -4.67 4.08
CA GLY A 83 21.69 -5.22 3.57
C GLY A 83 21.49 -5.88 2.22
N GLN A 84 22.52 -6.55 1.75
CA GLN A 84 22.52 -7.34 0.52
C GLN A 84 22.48 -8.83 0.88
N ALA A 85 21.66 -9.59 0.16
CA ALA A 85 21.66 -11.04 0.21
C ALA A 85 22.22 -11.63 -1.09
N ALA A 86 22.44 -12.92 -1.13
CA ALA A 86 22.86 -13.64 -2.33
C ALA A 86 21.86 -13.44 -3.49
N GLY A 87 22.34 -13.45 -4.73
CA GLY A 87 21.50 -13.33 -5.91
C GLY A 87 20.92 -11.93 -6.16
N GLY A 88 21.53 -10.88 -5.61
CA GLY A 88 21.07 -9.49 -5.80
C GLY A 88 19.75 -9.17 -5.06
N MET A 89 19.43 -9.94 -4.02
CA MET A 89 18.30 -9.70 -3.15
C MET A 89 18.67 -8.70 -2.06
N ALA A 90 17.70 -7.90 -1.63
CA ALA A 90 17.84 -7.12 -0.41
C ALA A 90 17.58 -8.02 0.81
N TYR A 91 18.35 -7.80 1.86
CA TYR A 91 18.16 -8.42 3.17
C TYR A 91 17.67 -7.37 4.15
N LEU A 92 16.47 -7.58 4.69
CA LEU A 92 15.81 -6.62 5.55
C LEU A 92 15.70 -7.18 6.97
N SER A 93 16.08 -6.37 7.97
CA SER A 93 15.67 -6.59 9.35
C SER A 93 14.42 -5.76 9.61
N LEU A 94 13.35 -6.40 10.04
CA LEU A 94 12.02 -5.81 10.16
C LEU A 94 11.56 -5.80 11.62
N SER A 95 11.16 -4.63 12.10
CA SER A 95 10.37 -4.46 13.30
C SER A 95 8.91 -4.77 13.00
N VAL A 96 8.42 -5.93 13.41
CA VAL A 96 7.06 -6.38 13.13
C VAL A 96 6.04 -5.49 13.82
N ARG A 97 5.03 -5.06 13.06
CA ARG A 97 3.96 -4.17 13.50
C ARG A 97 2.60 -4.77 13.16
N THR A 98 1.57 -4.42 13.94
CA THR A 98 0.19 -4.74 13.59
C THR A 98 -0.42 -3.63 12.77
N LEU A 99 -1.09 -3.97 11.68
CA LEU A 99 -1.87 -3.02 10.89
C LEU A 99 -3.09 -2.54 11.69
N ALA A 100 -3.32 -1.24 11.73
CA ALA A 100 -4.57 -0.69 12.26
C ALA A 100 -5.71 -0.94 11.26
N THR A 101 -6.92 -1.18 11.78
CA THR A 101 -8.12 -1.38 10.96
C THR A 101 -8.47 -0.16 10.12
N ARG A 102 -8.19 1.05 10.64
CA ARG A 102 -8.41 2.32 9.97
C ARG A 102 -7.13 3.10 9.88
N ASN A 103 -6.95 3.72 8.74
CA ASN A 103 -5.88 4.66 8.51
C ASN A 103 -6.14 5.97 9.26
N LEU A 104 -5.10 6.64 9.71
CA LEU A 104 -5.19 7.98 10.26
C LEU A 104 -5.16 9.00 9.12
N CYS A 105 -5.99 10.03 9.26
CA CYS A 105 -6.12 11.14 8.31
C CYS A 105 -5.96 12.46 9.07
N ASP A 106 -5.24 13.41 8.50
CA ASP A 106 -5.08 14.78 9.04
C ASP A 106 -6.21 15.72 8.59
N ALA A 107 -6.96 15.31 7.55
CA ALA A 107 -8.14 16.01 7.06
C ALA A 107 -9.30 15.05 6.81
N MET A 108 -10.48 15.59 6.56
CA MET A 108 -11.68 14.80 6.28
C MET A 108 -11.66 14.11 4.91
N ASP A 109 -10.74 14.51 4.03
CA ASP A 109 -10.54 13.88 2.74
C ASP A 109 -9.68 12.60 2.85
N GLU A 110 -9.80 11.74 1.85
CA GLU A 110 -9.05 10.47 1.83
C GLU A 110 -7.58 10.65 1.44
N ASP A 111 -7.21 11.79 0.81
CA ASP A 111 -5.86 12.03 0.33
C ASP A 111 -4.87 12.27 1.48
N SER A 112 -5.38 12.75 2.62
CA SER A 112 -4.58 12.93 3.82
C SER A 112 -4.31 11.64 4.57
N CYS A 113 -5.09 10.58 4.32
CA CYS A 113 -4.98 9.33 5.07
C CYS A 113 -3.64 8.64 4.86
N ARG A 114 -3.09 8.08 5.94
CA ARG A 114 -1.83 7.32 5.92
C ARG A 114 -2.05 5.94 6.48
N VAL A 115 -1.40 4.95 5.87
CA VAL A 115 -1.38 3.59 6.41
C VAL A 115 -0.87 3.65 7.84
N THR A 116 -1.61 3.04 8.76
CA THR A 116 -1.36 3.16 10.19
C THR A 116 -1.01 1.81 10.77
N VAL A 117 0.07 1.78 11.54
CA VAL A 117 0.53 0.58 12.23
C VAL A 117 0.70 0.84 13.73
N SER A 118 0.83 -0.23 14.51
CA SER A 118 1.08 -0.13 15.96
C SER A 118 2.40 0.57 16.26
N ASP A 119 2.47 1.26 17.40
CA ASP A 119 3.71 1.81 17.96
C ASP A 119 4.62 0.73 18.51
N HIS A 120 3.99 -0.35 18.98
CA HIS A 120 4.69 -1.45 19.61
C HIS A 120 5.34 -2.37 18.58
N GLU A 121 6.62 -2.70 18.82
CA GLU A 121 7.32 -3.77 18.11
C GLU A 121 6.93 -5.11 18.74
N PHE A 122 6.29 -5.99 17.96
CA PHE A 122 5.89 -7.30 18.44
C PHE A 122 7.01 -8.31 18.37
N ALA A 123 7.87 -8.18 17.38
CA ALA A 123 9.03 -9.05 17.16
C ALA A 123 10.00 -8.42 16.17
N VAL A 124 11.16 -9.03 16.01
CA VAL A 124 12.06 -8.79 14.89
C VAL A 124 12.12 -10.03 14.03
N ILE A 125 12.09 -9.84 12.70
CA ILE A 125 12.24 -10.93 11.73
C ILE A 125 13.10 -10.44 10.57
N HIS A 126 13.80 -11.34 9.90
CA HIS A 126 14.50 -11.03 8.68
C HIS A 126 13.68 -11.42 7.44
N ALA A 127 13.89 -10.70 6.34
CA ALA A 127 13.27 -11.02 5.06
C ALA A 127 14.27 -10.84 3.91
N SER A 128 14.33 -11.84 3.02
CA SER A 128 15.05 -11.74 1.76
C SER A 128 14.07 -11.37 0.66
N VAL A 129 14.28 -10.22 0.01
CA VAL A 129 13.32 -9.58 -0.89
C VAL A 129 13.99 -9.20 -2.21
N LYS A 130 13.39 -9.54 -3.34
CA LYS A 130 13.80 -9.03 -4.65
C LYS A 130 13.15 -7.67 -4.88
N LEU A 131 13.93 -6.60 -4.78
CA LEU A 131 13.41 -5.24 -4.95
C LEU A 131 13.14 -4.92 -6.42
N GLN A 132 12.12 -4.09 -6.63
CA GLN A 132 11.92 -3.39 -7.90
C GLN A 132 12.93 -2.23 -7.99
N SER A 133 13.30 -1.84 -9.20
CA SER A 133 14.32 -0.81 -9.41
C SER A 133 14.00 0.53 -8.73
N ALA A 134 12.74 0.93 -8.70
CA ALA A 134 12.30 2.15 -8.03
C ALA A 134 12.46 2.11 -6.51
N ASP A 135 12.35 0.92 -5.91
CA ASP A 135 12.51 0.71 -4.46
C ASP A 135 13.97 0.46 -4.09
N ASP A 136 14.81 0.15 -5.06
CA ASP A 136 16.23 -0.12 -4.82
C ASP A 136 17.05 1.17 -4.72
N ILE A 137 16.82 2.10 -5.64
CA ILE A 137 17.59 3.35 -5.75
C ILE A 137 16.63 4.52 -5.99
N GLY A 138 16.82 5.61 -5.25
CA GLY A 138 16.07 6.83 -5.43
C GLY A 138 15.64 7.49 -4.13
N LYS A 139 14.94 8.60 -4.26
CA LYS A 139 14.47 9.42 -3.12
C LYS A 139 13.53 8.62 -2.20
N ASP A 140 12.64 7.84 -2.80
CA ASP A 140 11.63 7.06 -2.10
C ASP A 140 12.01 5.56 -2.06
N SER A 141 13.32 5.26 -2.15
CA SER A 141 13.80 3.89 -2.06
C SER A 141 13.54 3.26 -0.69
N LEU A 142 13.43 1.94 -0.68
CA LEU A 142 13.25 1.17 0.54
C LEU A 142 14.49 1.29 1.42
N ALA A 143 14.37 1.95 2.55
CA ALA A 143 15.45 2.27 3.47
C ALA A 143 15.03 2.08 4.92
N PRO A 144 15.95 2.12 5.88
CA PRO A 144 15.59 2.14 7.31
C PRO A 144 14.57 3.22 7.62
N GLY A 145 13.49 2.85 8.33
CA GLY A 145 12.35 3.70 8.62
C GLY A 145 11.22 3.64 7.58
N SER A 146 11.35 2.91 6.49
CA SER A 146 10.23 2.57 5.60
C SER A 146 9.34 1.51 6.22
N LEU A 147 8.03 1.55 5.91
CA LEU A 147 7.12 0.45 6.19
C LEU A 147 7.08 -0.50 4.99
N VAL A 148 7.07 -1.78 5.24
CA VAL A 148 6.84 -2.81 4.24
C VAL A 148 5.77 -3.79 4.69
N ARG A 149 4.96 -4.25 3.75
CA ARG A 149 4.24 -5.51 3.87
C ARG A 149 5.01 -6.56 3.10
N VAL A 150 5.42 -7.63 3.76
CA VAL A 150 6.11 -8.76 3.13
C VAL A 150 5.22 -9.99 3.21
N ILE A 151 5.06 -10.66 2.09
CA ILE A 151 4.36 -11.93 2.00
C ILE A 151 5.33 -12.96 1.45
N GLY A 152 5.51 -14.06 2.16
CA GLY A 152 6.50 -15.06 1.78
C GLY A 152 6.48 -16.29 2.66
N LYS A 153 7.40 -17.21 2.40
CA LYS A 153 7.54 -18.45 3.18
C LYS A 153 8.59 -18.28 4.26
N LEU A 154 8.24 -18.75 5.45
CA LEU A 154 9.22 -18.93 6.51
C LEU A 154 10.15 -20.05 6.10
N THR A 155 11.45 -19.75 6.04
CA THR A 155 12.48 -20.74 5.67
C THR A 155 12.97 -21.50 6.90
N ASP A 156 13.80 -22.52 6.66
CA ASP A 156 14.54 -23.21 7.70
C ASP A 156 15.79 -22.44 8.16
N ASP A 157 16.13 -21.41 7.38
CA ASP A 157 17.28 -20.57 7.68
C ASP A 157 16.95 -19.62 8.81
N VAL A 158 17.90 -19.47 9.69
CA VAL A 158 17.94 -18.43 10.70
C VAL A 158 19.13 -17.51 10.43
N ASP A 159 19.00 -16.26 10.77
CA ASP A 159 20.13 -15.35 10.70
C ASP A 159 21.22 -15.80 11.67
N ARG A 160 22.46 -15.87 11.19
CA ARG A 160 23.59 -16.39 11.97
C ARG A 160 24.05 -15.45 13.08
N THR A 161 23.63 -14.18 13.00
CA THR A 161 24.06 -13.14 13.94
C THR A 161 23.20 -13.13 15.19
N ASP A 162 21.87 -13.31 15.01
CA ASP A 162 20.89 -13.17 16.09
C ASP A 162 19.97 -14.39 16.26
N GLY A 163 20.06 -15.37 15.36
CA GLY A 163 19.24 -16.58 15.41
C GLY A 163 17.77 -16.37 15.02
N LEU A 164 17.41 -15.18 14.53
CA LEU A 164 16.04 -14.88 14.17
C LEU A 164 15.63 -15.53 12.84
N PRO A 165 14.32 -15.82 12.66
CA PRO A 165 13.85 -16.50 11.46
C PRO A 165 13.94 -15.58 10.23
N VAL A 166 14.12 -16.22 9.06
CA VAL A 166 14.23 -15.56 7.77
C VAL A 166 13.01 -15.90 6.91
N LEU A 167 12.35 -14.88 6.37
CA LEU A 167 11.25 -14.99 5.42
C LEU A 167 11.76 -14.82 3.99
N GLN A 168 11.51 -15.79 3.13
CA GLN A 168 11.73 -15.66 1.69
C GLN A 168 10.52 -15.00 1.05
N ALA A 169 10.63 -13.73 0.69
CA ALA A 169 9.54 -12.97 0.13
C ALA A 169 9.17 -13.44 -1.29
N SER A 170 7.88 -13.64 -1.54
CA SER A 170 7.29 -13.80 -2.86
C SER A 170 6.62 -12.52 -3.37
N TYR A 171 6.24 -11.64 -2.45
CA TYR A 171 5.65 -10.34 -2.71
C TYR A 171 6.04 -9.36 -1.60
N TYR A 172 6.16 -8.10 -1.96
CA TYR A 172 6.23 -7.02 -0.98
C TYR A 172 5.51 -5.79 -1.50
N ARG A 173 5.05 -4.96 -0.56
CA ARG A 173 4.58 -3.60 -0.80
C ARG A 173 5.36 -2.66 0.11
N HIS A 174 5.72 -1.50 -0.39
CA HIS A 174 6.56 -0.54 0.28
C HIS A 174 5.86 0.80 0.45
N TRP A 175 6.03 1.42 1.61
CA TRP A 175 5.66 2.80 1.91
C TRP A 175 6.91 3.53 2.41
N PRO A 176 7.37 4.56 1.70
CA PRO A 176 8.47 5.39 2.17
C PRO A 176 8.16 6.04 3.53
N ARG A 177 9.17 6.48 4.25
CA ARG A 177 9.09 6.96 5.64
C ARG A 177 7.92 7.90 5.93
N ASN A 178 7.55 8.79 5.03
CA ASN A 178 6.51 9.81 5.28
C ASN A 178 5.13 9.41 4.74
N TYR A 179 4.97 8.17 4.28
CA TYR A 179 3.72 7.66 3.70
C TYR A 179 2.97 6.70 4.61
N PHE A 180 3.44 6.52 5.83
CA PHE A 180 2.73 5.80 6.88
C PHE A 180 2.92 6.51 8.21
N VAL A 181 2.08 6.17 9.19
CA VAL A 181 2.16 6.70 10.56
C VAL A 181 1.96 5.59 11.57
N THR A 182 2.29 5.88 12.81
CA THR A 182 1.99 4.97 13.92
C THR A 182 0.74 5.41 14.67
N MET A 183 0.20 4.55 15.51
CA MET A 183 -0.98 4.89 16.33
C MET A 183 -0.74 6.07 17.28
N ALA A 184 0.52 6.31 17.69
CA ALA A 184 0.89 7.47 18.52
C ALA A 184 0.67 8.80 17.80
N ASP A 185 0.66 8.81 16.46
CA ASP A 185 0.42 10.03 15.68
C ASP A 185 -1.05 10.45 15.66
N ARG A 186 -1.94 9.68 16.31
CA ARG A 186 -3.40 9.93 16.29
C ARG A 186 -3.76 11.34 16.72
N ASP A 187 -3.11 11.86 17.75
CA ASP A 187 -3.43 13.18 18.27
C ASP A 187 -2.93 14.32 17.37
N ASN A 188 -1.90 14.04 16.57
CA ASN A 188 -1.36 14.96 15.56
C ASN A 188 -2.16 14.93 14.24
N MET A 189 -2.94 13.86 13.99
CA MET A 189 -3.73 13.63 12.79
C MET A 189 -5.23 13.91 13.01
N ARG A 190 -5.57 14.67 14.03
CA ARG A 190 -6.96 15.11 14.31
C ARG A 190 -7.17 16.52 13.83
N LEU A 191 -8.27 16.69 13.15
CA LEU A 191 -8.93 17.96 12.91
C LEU A 191 -10.05 18.17 13.91
#